data_f8fa0d5de4dd8f9e5115b8df9e9ef8d3
#
_entry.id   f8fa0d5de4dd8f9e5115b8df9e9ef8d3
#
_cell.length_a   1.000
_cell.length_b   1.000
_cell.length_c   1.000
_cell.angle_alpha   90.00
_cell.angle_beta   90.00
_cell.angle_gamma   90.00
#
_symmetry.space_group_name_H-M   'P 1'
#
loop_
_entity.id
_entity.type
_entity.pdbx_description
1 polymer ?
#
loop_
_entity_poly.entity_id
_entity_poly.type
_entity_poly.pdbx_seq_one_letter_code
_entity_poly.pdbx_strand_id
1 'polypeptide(L)'
;AGSCTGNAATASKWATGRTIALTGDVTGTSAAFDGSAALSFAATLASSGVAAGTYSKVTVDAKGRVTTGASIVSGDVTGALGFTPANKAGESFTGSISVTGTITASGDITAYSDASLKTDVATIPNALELVQRLRGVSFTRIDSGLRGVGVIAQELAKVVPEAVLVHENGLSSVAYGNLVGVLIEAVKELKVKVDQLGRRT
;
A
#
# COMPACT_ATOMS: atom_id res chain seq x y z
N ALA A 1 64.28 36.66 -48.29
CA ALA A 1 63.57 36.28 -47.03
C ALA A 1 63.60 34.77 -46.91
N GLY A 2 64.35 34.24 -45.93
CA GLY A 2 64.45 32.82 -45.67
C GLY A 2 63.15 32.28 -45.19
N SER A 3 62.65 31.21 -45.82
CA SER A 3 61.55 30.46 -45.33
C SER A 3 61.95 29.69 -44.02
N CYS A 4 61.31 29.97 -42.96
CA CYS A 4 61.49 29.18 -41.70
C CYS A 4 60.76 27.85 -41.88
N THR A 5 61.52 26.76 -42.14
CA THR A 5 61.02 25.38 -42.32
C THR A 5 60.94 24.58 -41.05
N GLY A 6 61.04 25.19 -39.88
CA GLY A 6 60.94 24.56 -38.58
C GLY A 6 60.13 25.38 -37.58
N ASN A 7 59.85 24.78 -36.34
CA ASN A 7 59.22 25.50 -35.22
C ASN A 7 60.12 26.70 -34.88
N ALA A 8 59.62 27.94 -34.98
CA ALA A 8 60.30 29.12 -34.51
C ALA A 8 60.45 29.06 -32.98
N ALA A 9 61.69 28.87 -32.50
CA ALA A 9 62.00 28.80 -31.09
C ALA A 9 61.59 30.01 -30.23
N THR A 10 61.22 31.10 -30.93
CA THR A 10 60.94 32.41 -30.36
C THR A 10 59.62 33.05 -30.85
N ALA A 11 58.71 32.28 -31.46
CA ALA A 11 57.38 32.80 -31.78
C ALA A 11 56.58 33.04 -30.47
N SER A 12 56.51 34.32 -30.08
CA SER A 12 55.82 34.71 -28.84
C SER A 12 54.31 34.95 -29.06
N LYS A 13 53.87 35.00 -30.31
CA LYS A 13 52.44 35.15 -30.66
C LYS A 13 52.15 34.78 -32.10
N TRP A 14 50.89 34.55 -32.43
CA TRP A 14 50.43 34.36 -33.80
C TRP A 14 50.39 35.72 -34.53
N ALA A 15 50.71 35.71 -35.82
CA ALA A 15 50.65 36.89 -36.63
C ALA A 15 49.24 37.48 -36.76
N THR A 16 48.22 36.64 -36.66
CA THR A 16 46.80 36.99 -36.63
C THR A 16 46.14 36.29 -35.54
N GLY A 17 45.52 37.01 -34.61
CA GLY A 17 44.71 36.45 -33.56
C GLY A 17 43.51 35.66 -34.09
N ARG A 18 43.15 34.58 -33.40
CA ARG A 18 42.01 33.71 -33.71
C ARG A 18 41.05 33.74 -32.56
N THR A 19 39.74 33.58 -32.85
CA THR A 19 38.71 33.35 -31.86
C THR A 19 38.52 31.86 -31.64
N ILE A 20 38.19 31.46 -30.39
CA ILE A 20 37.75 30.12 -30.02
C ILE A 20 36.24 30.24 -29.81
N ALA A 21 35.46 29.41 -30.52
CA ALA A 21 34.02 29.36 -30.37
C ALA A 21 33.60 27.98 -29.84
N LEU A 22 32.79 27.96 -28.77
CA LEU A 22 32.06 26.81 -28.28
C LEU A 22 30.67 26.84 -28.90
N THR A 23 30.20 25.68 -29.41
CA THR A 23 28.90 25.56 -30.07
C THR A 23 28.17 24.33 -29.56
N GLY A 24 26.83 24.30 -29.69
CA GLY A 24 26.00 23.20 -29.24
C GLY A 24 25.42 23.43 -27.85
N ASP A 25 25.54 22.47 -26.95
CA ASP A 25 24.98 22.54 -25.59
C ASP A 25 25.66 23.58 -24.71
N VAL A 26 26.88 23.96 -25.05
CA VAL A 26 27.61 25.05 -24.41
C VAL A 26 28.01 26.05 -25.52
N THR A 27 27.69 27.30 -25.31
CA THR A 27 28.02 28.37 -26.26
C THR A 27 28.91 29.42 -25.60
N GLY A 28 29.83 29.97 -26.40
CA GLY A 28 30.72 31.03 -25.96
C GLY A 28 31.71 31.36 -27.05
N THR A 29 32.17 32.58 -27.09
CA THR A 29 33.19 33.01 -28.08
C THR A 29 34.22 33.87 -27.37
N SER A 30 35.47 33.55 -27.56
CA SER A 30 36.58 34.35 -27.04
C SER A 30 36.79 35.64 -27.82
N ALA A 31 37.48 36.61 -27.22
CA ALA A 31 38.16 37.63 -27.99
C ALA A 31 39.25 36.99 -28.90
N ALA A 32 39.76 37.74 -29.85
CA ALA A 32 40.86 37.27 -30.68
C ALA A 32 42.08 37.00 -29.79
N PHE A 33 42.60 35.77 -29.85
CA PHE A 33 43.72 35.30 -29.06
C PHE A 33 44.91 35.01 -29.94
N ASP A 34 46.05 35.61 -29.64
CA ASP A 34 47.31 35.46 -30.41
C ASP A 34 48.39 34.66 -29.65
N GLY A 35 48.11 34.18 -28.44
CA GLY A 35 49.05 33.44 -27.64
C GLY A 35 49.97 34.27 -26.74
N SER A 36 49.84 35.61 -26.75
CA SER A 36 50.72 36.50 -25.97
C SER A 36 50.31 36.60 -24.49
N ALA A 37 49.08 36.20 -24.11
CA ALA A 37 48.56 36.26 -22.76
C ALA A 37 47.62 35.09 -22.49
N ALA A 38 47.22 34.89 -21.24
CA ALA A 38 46.19 33.90 -20.91
C ALA A 38 44.83 34.29 -21.48
N LEU A 39 44.08 33.31 -21.99
CA LEU A 39 42.73 33.49 -22.50
C LEU A 39 41.69 33.03 -21.50
N SER A 40 40.70 33.89 -21.22
CA SER A 40 39.51 33.55 -20.43
C SER A 40 38.29 34.16 -21.13
N PHE A 41 37.21 33.40 -21.22
CA PHE A 41 35.93 33.88 -21.75
C PHE A 41 34.76 33.12 -21.09
N ALA A 42 33.60 33.78 -21.06
CA ALA A 42 32.39 33.19 -20.51
C ALA A 42 31.83 32.09 -21.44
N ALA A 43 31.40 31.00 -20.85
CA ALA A 43 30.65 29.97 -21.55
C ALA A 43 29.27 29.84 -20.93
N THR A 44 28.24 29.69 -21.73
CA THR A 44 26.86 29.58 -21.31
C THR A 44 26.32 28.20 -21.69
N LEU A 45 25.75 27.49 -20.71
CA LEU A 45 25.03 26.24 -20.97
C LEU A 45 23.68 26.57 -21.61
N ALA A 46 23.31 25.88 -22.67
CA ALA A 46 22.02 26.01 -23.32
C ALA A 46 20.89 25.61 -22.34
N SER A 47 19.80 26.38 -22.34
CA SER A 47 18.65 26.06 -21.52
C SER A 47 18.07 24.67 -21.87
N SER A 48 17.73 23.90 -20.89
CA SER A 48 17.01 22.63 -21.08
C SER A 48 15.50 22.82 -21.36
N GLY A 49 14.99 24.07 -21.22
CA GLY A 49 13.58 24.41 -21.39
C GLY A 49 12.74 24.23 -20.11
N VAL A 50 13.34 23.73 -19.06
CA VAL A 50 12.66 23.58 -17.75
C VAL A 50 12.88 24.82 -16.90
N ALA A 51 11.80 25.38 -16.33
CA ALA A 51 11.90 26.49 -15.39
C ALA A 51 12.61 26.04 -14.10
N ALA A 52 13.32 26.98 -13.45
CA ALA A 52 13.90 26.70 -12.14
C ALA A 52 12.80 26.42 -11.12
N GLY A 53 12.94 25.35 -10.35
CA GLY A 53 11.93 24.94 -9.37
C GLY A 53 12.28 23.62 -8.68
N THR A 54 11.42 23.21 -7.76
CA THR A 54 11.49 21.91 -7.11
C THR A 54 10.52 20.95 -7.78
N TYR A 55 11.02 19.82 -8.22
CA TYR A 55 10.24 18.80 -8.91
C TYR A 55 10.44 17.45 -8.22
N SER A 56 9.38 16.68 -8.04
CA SER A 56 9.44 15.33 -7.49
C SER A 56 9.50 14.23 -8.56
N LYS A 57 9.32 14.62 -9.84
CA LYS A 57 9.41 13.73 -11.01
C LYS A 57 10.08 14.51 -12.15
N VAL A 58 11.09 13.92 -12.76
CA VAL A 58 11.81 14.55 -13.87
C VAL A 58 11.99 13.56 -15.01
N THR A 59 12.02 14.09 -16.23
CA THR A 59 12.51 13.38 -17.42
C THR A 59 13.85 13.96 -17.81
N VAL A 60 14.81 13.12 -18.17
CA VAL A 60 16.14 13.53 -18.61
C VAL A 60 16.39 13.09 -20.05
N ASP A 61 17.21 13.85 -20.78
CA ASP A 61 17.68 13.47 -22.12
C ASP A 61 18.90 12.50 -22.04
N ALA A 62 19.38 12.08 -23.20
CA ALA A 62 20.55 11.19 -23.31
C ALA A 62 21.85 11.78 -22.73
N LYS A 63 21.89 13.10 -22.48
CA LYS A 63 23.02 13.78 -21.85
C LYS A 63 22.84 14.03 -20.35
N GLY A 64 21.72 13.54 -19.76
CA GLY A 64 21.40 13.70 -18.35
C GLY A 64 20.81 15.07 -17.98
N ARG A 65 20.40 15.91 -18.97
CA ARG A 65 19.77 17.20 -18.70
C ARG A 65 18.29 17.01 -18.47
N VAL A 66 17.73 17.70 -17.48
CA VAL A 66 16.29 17.67 -17.21
C VAL A 66 15.54 18.35 -18.37
N THR A 67 14.62 17.63 -19.01
CA THR A 67 13.79 18.13 -20.12
C THR A 67 12.36 18.41 -19.71
N THR A 68 11.89 17.78 -18.63
CA THR A 68 10.55 18.02 -18.06
C THR A 68 10.60 17.84 -16.54
N GLY A 69 9.94 18.73 -15.83
CA GLY A 69 9.75 18.64 -14.38
C GLY A 69 8.26 18.63 -14.05
N ALA A 70 7.83 17.76 -13.12
CA ALA A 70 6.44 17.67 -12.66
C ALA A 70 6.38 17.28 -11.19
N SER A 71 5.20 17.43 -10.57
CA SER A 71 4.88 16.82 -9.29
C SER A 71 4.42 15.38 -9.49
N ILE A 72 4.71 14.51 -8.51
CA ILE A 72 4.13 13.17 -8.47
C ILE A 72 2.63 13.31 -8.25
N VAL A 73 1.83 12.59 -9.04
CA VAL A 73 0.39 12.49 -8.91
C VAL A 73 -0.01 11.07 -8.50
N SER A 74 -1.27 10.87 -8.09
CA SER A 74 -1.77 9.55 -7.66
C SER A 74 -1.53 8.44 -8.68
N GLY A 75 -1.66 8.74 -9.98
CA GLY A 75 -1.39 7.79 -11.06
C GLY A 75 0.06 7.31 -11.12
N ASP A 76 1.04 8.15 -10.77
CA ASP A 76 2.44 7.75 -10.71
C ASP A 76 2.68 6.76 -9.56
N VAL A 77 2.02 6.97 -8.43
CA VAL A 77 2.12 6.11 -7.25
C VAL A 77 1.45 4.75 -7.53
N THR A 78 0.22 4.76 -8.03
CA THR A 78 -0.52 3.53 -8.35
C THR A 78 0.17 2.72 -9.46
N GLY A 79 0.73 3.40 -10.48
CA GLY A 79 1.48 2.75 -11.55
C GLY A 79 2.77 2.08 -11.06
N ALA A 80 3.50 2.74 -10.14
CA ALA A 80 4.72 2.19 -9.57
C ALA A 80 4.45 1.01 -8.61
N LEU A 81 3.34 1.04 -7.87
CA LEU A 81 2.97 0.01 -6.89
C LEU A 81 2.18 -1.14 -7.51
N GLY A 82 1.52 -0.94 -8.66
CA GLY A 82 0.63 -1.92 -9.28
C GLY A 82 -0.72 -2.09 -8.56
N PHE A 83 -0.99 -1.31 -7.53
CA PHE A 83 -2.26 -1.27 -6.81
C PHE A 83 -2.55 0.13 -6.27
N THR A 84 -3.81 0.42 -5.96
CA THR A 84 -4.22 1.67 -5.29
C THR A 84 -3.99 1.53 -3.78
N PRO A 85 -3.13 2.36 -3.16
CA PRO A 85 -2.96 2.35 -1.71
C PRO A 85 -4.26 2.74 -1.00
N ALA A 86 -4.54 2.08 0.13
CA ALA A 86 -5.69 2.43 0.96
C ALA A 86 -5.57 3.88 1.50
N ASN A 87 -6.67 4.61 1.46
CA ASN A 87 -6.72 5.97 1.99
C ASN A 87 -6.79 5.93 3.51
N LYS A 88 -5.85 6.60 4.17
CA LYS A 88 -5.82 6.68 5.64
C LYS A 88 -7.03 7.39 6.25
N ALA A 89 -7.72 8.24 5.50
CA ALA A 89 -8.93 8.94 5.95
C ALA A 89 -10.23 8.11 5.85
N GLY A 90 -10.13 6.87 5.39
CA GLY A 90 -11.23 5.93 5.19
C GLY A 90 -11.17 5.31 3.80
N GLU A 91 -11.34 4.01 3.72
CA GLU A 91 -11.30 3.24 2.47
C GLU A 91 -12.41 2.19 2.50
N SER A 92 -12.97 1.90 1.33
CA SER A 92 -13.93 0.83 1.14
C SER A 92 -13.22 -0.35 0.49
N PHE A 93 -13.17 -1.47 1.18
CA PHE A 93 -12.61 -2.72 0.65
C PHE A 93 -13.75 -3.57 0.09
N THR A 94 -13.69 -3.90 -1.19
CA THR A 94 -14.71 -4.73 -1.86
C THR A 94 -14.46 -6.22 -1.73
N GLY A 95 -13.29 -6.61 -1.23
CA GLY A 95 -12.91 -7.99 -0.97
C GLY A 95 -12.68 -8.28 0.52
N SER A 96 -12.37 -9.53 0.83
CA SER A 96 -12.01 -9.95 2.18
C SER A 96 -10.69 -9.32 2.64
N ILE A 97 -10.62 -8.92 3.90
CA ILE A 97 -9.40 -8.44 4.54
C ILE A 97 -8.85 -9.57 5.43
N SER A 98 -7.60 -9.95 5.21
CA SER A 98 -6.86 -10.86 6.09
C SER A 98 -5.83 -10.08 6.91
N VAL A 99 -5.87 -10.24 8.22
CA VAL A 99 -4.96 -9.59 9.16
C VAL A 99 -4.22 -10.65 9.97
N THR A 100 -2.89 -10.62 9.92
CA THR A 100 -2.05 -11.57 10.68
C THR A 100 -1.94 -11.23 12.17
N GLY A 101 -2.32 -10.02 12.55
CA GLY A 101 -2.28 -9.51 13.92
C GLY A 101 -3.66 -9.34 14.55
N THR A 102 -3.71 -8.53 15.60
CA THR A 102 -4.95 -8.13 16.27
C THR A 102 -5.58 -6.95 15.55
N ILE A 103 -6.91 -6.95 15.45
CA ILE A 103 -7.70 -5.78 15.02
C ILE A 103 -8.26 -5.12 16.27
N THR A 104 -7.89 -3.84 16.49
CA THR A 104 -8.44 -3.00 17.56
C THR A 104 -9.22 -1.87 16.93
N ALA A 105 -10.52 -1.77 17.25
CA ALA A 105 -11.36 -0.65 16.84
C ALA A 105 -11.65 0.23 18.07
N SER A 106 -11.63 1.54 17.90
CA SER A 106 -12.04 2.49 18.93
C SER A 106 -13.56 2.71 18.99
N GLY A 107 -14.29 2.19 18.00
CA GLY A 107 -15.74 2.18 17.91
C GLY A 107 -16.26 0.78 17.63
N ASP A 108 -17.54 0.68 17.30
CA ASP A 108 -18.19 -0.58 17.01
C ASP A 108 -17.69 -1.22 15.70
N ILE A 109 -17.59 -2.55 15.69
CA ILE A 109 -17.45 -3.32 14.45
C ILE A 109 -18.84 -3.83 14.08
N THR A 110 -19.41 -3.27 12.99
CA THR A 110 -20.77 -3.58 12.54
C THR A 110 -20.76 -4.49 11.32
N ALA A 111 -21.75 -5.36 11.22
CA ALA A 111 -22.03 -6.14 10.02
C ALA A 111 -23.48 -5.90 9.56
N TYR A 112 -23.68 -5.83 8.24
CA TYR A 112 -25.03 -5.70 7.69
C TYR A 112 -25.89 -6.91 8.10
N SER A 113 -27.12 -6.62 8.57
CA SER A 113 -28.10 -7.64 8.98
C SER A 113 -29.51 -7.26 8.55
N ASP A 114 -29.62 -6.47 7.47
CA ASP A 114 -30.89 -6.02 6.92
C ASP A 114 -31.72 -7.19 6.39
N ALA A 115 -33.03 -7.13 6.61
CA ALA A 115 -33.98 -8.15 6.17
C ALA A 115 -34.00 -8.32 4.64
N SER A 116 -33.79 -7.22 3.90
CA SER A 116 -33.75 -7.24 2.42
C SER A 116 -32.58 -8.04 1.83
N LEU A 117 -31.57 -8.35 2.64
CA LEU A 117 -30.41 -9.15 2.25
C LEU A 117 -30.58 -10.65 2.62
N LYS A 118 -31.77 -11.07 3.07
CA LYS A 118 -32.02 -12.43 3.59
C LYS A 118 -33.26 -13.03 2.95
N THR A 119 -33.18 -14.32 2.68
CA THR A 119 -34.30 -15.16 2.27
C THR A 119 -34.48 -16.30 3.27
N ASP A 120 -35.58 -17.01 3.22
CA ASP A 120 -35.85 -18.22 4.03
C ASP A 120 -35.64 -18.04 5.54
N VAL A 121 -36.02 -16.86 6.04
CA VAL A 121 -35.84 -16.49 7.45
C VAL A 121 -36.78 -17.35 8.33
N ALA A 122 -36.18 -18.19 9.17
CA ALA A 122 -36.88 -19.04 10.10
C ALA A 122 -36.26 -18.98 11.51
N THR A 123 -37.06 -19.21 12.52
CA THR A 123 -36.55 -19.35 13.91
C THR A 123 -35.72 -20.62 14.04
N ILE A 124 -34.60 -20.55 14.72
CA ILE A 124 -33.70 -21.71 14.94
C ILE A 124 -34.39 -22.68 15.93
N PRO A 125 -34.72 -23.90 15.48
CA PRO A 125 -35.37 -24.89 16.37
C PRO A 125 -34.34 -25.61 17.21
N ASN A 126 -34.78 -26.13 18.36
CA ASN A 126 -33.99 -26.97 19.29
C ASN A 126 -32.63 -26.32 19.67
N ALA A 127 -32.63 -25.00 19.82
CA ALA A 127 -31.42 -24.24 20.05
C ALA A 127 -30.72 -24.57 21.36
N LEU A 128 -31.50 -24.92 22.43
CA LEU A 128 -30.96 -25.35 23.70
C LEU A 128 -30.20 -26.68 23.55
N GLU A 129 -30.72 -27.63 22.78
CA GLU A 129 -30.05 -28.89 22.50
C GLU A 129 -28.75 -28.66 21.69
N LEU A 130 -28.78 -27.75 20.69
CA LEU A 130 -27.58 -27.39 19.94
C LEU A 130 -26.49 -26.86 20.89
N VAL A 131 -26.83 -25.93 21.77
CA VAL A 131 -25.88 -25.38 22.76
C VAL A 131 -25.35 -26.44 23.72
N GLN A 132 -26.15 -27.37 24.15
CA GLN A 132 -25.74 -28.49 25.05
C GLN A 132 -24.71 -29.43 24.38
N ARG A 133 -24.68 -29.49 23.05
CA ARG A 133 -23.70 -30.27 22.27
C ARG A 133 -22.39 -29.54 22.07
N LEU A 134 -22.34 -28.24 22.36
CA LEU A 134 -21.13 -27.44 22.29
C LEU A 134 -20.40 -27.42 23.63
N ARG A 135 -19.10 -27.21 23.59
CA ARG A 135 -18.32 -26.95 24.80
C ARG A 135 -17.48 -25.66 24.64
N GLY A 136 -17.53 -24.85 25.67
CA GLY A 136 -16.56 -23.78 25.85
C GLY A 136 -15.23 -24.33 26.33
N VAL A 137 -14.13 -23.86 25.79
CA VAL A 137 -12.78 -24.31 26.15
C VAL A 137 -11.88 -23.14 26.47
N SER A 138 -10.95 -23.34 27.40
CA SER A 138 -9.77 -22.51 27.53
C SER A 138 -8.59 -23.18 26.83
N PHE A 139 -7.74 -22.43 26.18
CA PHE A 139 -6.60 -22.96 25.41
C PHE A 139 -5.41 -22.03 25.47
N THR A 140 -4.26 -22.53 25.05
CA THR A 140 -3.08 -21.74 24.74
C THR A 140 -2.82 -21.87 23.24
N ARG A 141 -2.70 -20.77 22.53
CA ARG A 141 -2.36 -20.78 21.10
C ARG A 141 -0.93 -21.25 20.91
N ILE A 142 -0.72 -22.18 19.98
CA ILE A 142 0.61 -22.74 19.69
C ILE A 142 1.50 -21.68 19.01
N ASP A 143 0.93 -20.84 18.16
CA ASP A 143 1.66 -19.84 17.35
C ASP A 143 2.14 -18.63 18.18
N SER A 144 1.40 -18.24 19.23
CA SER A 144 1.69 -17.03 20.00
C SER A 144 1.96 -17.28 21.49
N GLY A 145 1.68 -18.48 22.01
CA GLY A 145 1.76 -18.77 23.42
C GLY A 145 0.68 -18.07 24.27
N LEU A 146 -0.25 -17.34 23.67
CA LEU A 146 -1.28 -16.59 24.39
C LEU A 146 -2.41 -17.50 24.84
N ARG A 147 -2.90 -17.26 26.06
CA ARG A 147 -4.10 -17.93 26.58
C ARG A 147 -5.36 -17.29 26.00
N GLY A 148 -6.34 -18.12 25.68
CA GLY A 148 -7.64 -17.71 25.18
C GLY A 148 -8.76 -18.59 25.69
N VAL A 149 -10.00 -18.18 25.43
CA VAL A 149 -11.23 -18.95 25.65
C VAL A 149 -12.06 -18.90 24.36
N GLY A 150 -12.83 -19.94 24.10
CA GLY A 150 -13.66 -19.99 22.90
C GLY A 150 -14.21 -21.40 22.67
N VAL A 151 -14.43 -21.73 21.40
CA VAL A 151 -14.87 -23.05 20.94
C VAL A 151 -13.88 -23.63 19.93
N ILE A 152 -13.92 -24.94 19.74
CA ILE A 152 -13.12 -25.61 18.68
C ILE A 152 -13.95 -25.63 17.38
N ALA A 153 -13.41 -25.08 16.31
CA ALA A 153 -14.11 -24.95 15.03
C ALA A 153 -14.60 -26.30 14.48
N GLN A 154 -13.79 -27.36 14.57
CA GLN A 154 -14.14 -28.70 14.09
C GLN A 154 -15.27 -29.36 14.92
N GLU A 155 -15.44 -28.99 16.18
CA GLU A 155 -16.56 -29.43 17.00
C GLU A 155 -17.82 -28.65 16.68
N LEU A 156 -17.68 -27.33 16.54
CA LEU A 156 -18.75 -26.40 16.15
C LEU A 156 -19.34 -26.77 14.79
N ALA A 157 -18.50 -27.10 13.80
CA ALA A 157 -18.93 -27.48 12.45
C ALA A 157 -19.92 -28.67 12.42
N LYS A 158 -19.90 -29.52 13.42
CA LYS A 158 -20.84 -30.67 13.57
C LYS A 158 -22.21 -30.29 14.12
N VAL A 159 -22.33 -29.07 14.64
CA VAL A 159 -23.54 -28.61 15.36
C VAL A 159 -24.14 -27.38 14.68
N VAL A 160 -23.31 -26.40 14.33
CA VAL A 160 -23.68 -25.14 13.67
C VAL A 160 -22.66 -24.87 12.57
N PRO A 161 -22.71 -25.60 11.44
CA PRO A 161 -21.72 -25.45 10.35
C PRO A 161 -21.68 -24.05 9.76
N GLU A 162 -22.79 -23.29 9.79
CA GLU A 162 -22.89 -21.92 9.27
C GLU A 162 -22.05 -20.91 10.07
N ALA A 163 -21.58 -21.29 11.25
CA ALA A 163 -20.67 -20.46 12.05
C ALA A 163 -19.19 -20.79 11.81
N VAL A 164 -18.86 -21.67 10.86
CA VAL A 164 -17.48 -22.11 10.59
C VAL A 164 -17.11 -21.84 9.14
N LEU A 165 -15.93 -21.22 8.95
CA LEU A 165 -15.33 -21.05 7.65
C LEU A 165 -14.05 -21.88 7.56
N VAL A 166 -13.94 -22.71 6.51
CA VAL A 166 -12.73 -23.47 6.18
C VAL A 166 -11.94 -22.68 5.13
N HIS A 167 -10.68 -22.38 5.43
CA HIS A 167 -9.78 -21.65 4.55
C HIS A 167 -9.02 -22.58 3.59
N GLU A 168 -8.48 -22.05 2.50
CA GLU A 168 -7.72 -22.82 1.50
C GLU A 168 -6.50 -23.56 2.08
N ASN A 169 -5.91 -23.02 3.14
CA ASN A 169 -4.81 -23.67 3.88
C ASN A 169 -5.24 -24.81 4.80
N GLY A 170 -6.54 -25.19 4.79
CA GLY A 170 -7.10 -26.23 5.63
C GLY A 170 -7.42 -25.84 7.07
N LEU A 171 -7.08 -24.62 7.49
CA LEU A 171 -7.44 -24.12 8.82
C LEU A 171 -8.91 -23.68 8.85
N SER A 172 -9.55 -23.84 10.01
CA SER A 172 -10.93 -23.43 10.23
C SER A 172 -11.00 -22.24 11.18
N SER A 173 -11.90 -21.30 10.89
CA SER A 173 -12.20 -20.15 11.76
C SER A 173 -13.67 -20.15 12.18
N VAL A 174 -13.98 -19.43 13.25
CA VAL A 174 -15.32 -19.30 13.82
C VAL A 174 -15.84 -17.89 13.66
N ALA A 175 -17.01 -17.75 13.03
CA ALA A 175 -17.77 -16.50 12.99
C ALA A 175 -18.60 -16.40 14.30
N TYR A 176 -17.98 -15.93 15.37
CA TYR A 176 -18.60 -15.86 16.69
C TYR A 176 -19.92 -15.09 16.72
N GLY A 177 -20.06 -14.05 15.90
CA GLY A 177 -21.30 -13.29 15.78
C GLY A 177 -22.50 -14.14 15.35
N ASN A 178 -22.28 -15.21 14.58
CA ASN A 178 -23.34 -16.10 14.10
C ASN A 178 -23.93 -16.96 15.22
N LEU A 179 -23.21 -17.13 16.34
CA LEU A 179 -23.70 -17.89 17.49
C LEU A 179 -24.74 -17.13 18.31
N VAL A 180 -24.84 -15.81 18.17
CA VAL A 180 -25.77 -14.97 18.92
C VAL A 180 -27.22 -15.41 18.69
N GLY A 181 -27.61 -15.70 17.44
CA GLY A 181 -28.95 -16.19 17.12
C GLY A 181 -29.29 -17.49 17.81
N VAL A 182 -28.36 -18.45 17.83
CA VAL A 182 -28.52 -19.75 18.53
C VAL A 182 -28.66 -19.54 20.03
N LEU A 183 -27.83 -18.67 20.62
CA LEU A 183 -27.89 -18.38 22.06
C LEU A 183 -29.20 -17.69 22.47
N ILE A 184 -29.73 -16.77 21.64
CA ILE A 184 -31.02 -16.11 21.88
C ILE A 184 -32.13 -17.15 21.98
N GLU A 185 -32.23 -18.04 21.00
CA GLU A 185 -33.31 -19.06 21.01
C GLU A 185 -33.09 -20.13 22.11
N ALA A 186 -31.85 -20.52 22.40
CA ALA A 186 -31.54 -21.43 23.51
C ALA A 186 -31.96 -20.84 24.86
N VAL A 187 -31.75 -19.54 25.11
CA VAL A 187 -32.20 -18.87 26.34
C VAL A 187 -33.71 -18.83 26.44
N LYS A 188 -34.44 -18.57 25.31
CA LYS A 188 -35.92 -18.62 25.30
C LYS A 188 -36.45 -20.02 25.60
N GLU A 189 -35.89 -21.06 24.99
CA GLU A 189 -36.27 -22.44 25.25
C GLU A 189 -35.98 -22.85 26.73
N LEU A 190 -34.84 -22.44 27.27
CA LEU A 190 -34.47 -22.65 28.65
C LEU A 190 -35.48 -21.98 29.59
N LYS A 191 -35.88 -20.71 29.30
CA LYS A 191 -36.88 -20.00 30.09
C LYS A 191 -38.20 -20.78 30.15
N VAL A 192 -38.69 -21.29 29.03
CA VAL A 192 -39.90 -22.08 28.95
C VAL A 192 -39.81 -23.33 29.87
N LYS A 193 -38.67 -24.04 29.81
CA LYS A 193 -38.44 -25.23 30.66
C LYS A 193 -38.43 -24.88 32.15
N VAL A 194 -37.79 -23.77 32.54
CA VAL A 194 -37.77 -23.30 33.94
C VAL A 194 -39.17 -22.96 34.44
N ASP A 195 -39.96 -22.21 33.63
CA ASP A 195 -41.33 -21.84 33.97
C ASP A 195 -42.25 -23.08 34.15
N GLN A 196 -42.04 -24.14 33.35
CA GLN A 196 -42.76 -25.40 33.47
C GLN A 196 -42.44 -26.16 34.78
N LEU A 197 -41.17 -26.12 35.20
CA LEU A 197 -40.74 -26.74 36.47
C LEU A 197 -41.33 -25.97 37.67
N GLY A 198 -41.29 -24.63 37.65
CA GLY A 198 -41.86 -23.83 38.74
C GLY A 198 -43.38 -23.91 38.91
N ARG A 199 -44.11 -24.37 37.87
CA ARG A 199 -45.58 -24.65 37.98
C ARG A 199 -45.93 -26.01 38.51
N ARG A 200 -44.95 -26.89 38.68
CA ARG A 200 -45.12 -28.28 39.21
C ARG A 200 -44.80 -28.38 40.68
N THR A 201 -44.25 -27.33 41.28
CA THR A 201 -44.06 -27.15 42.73
C THR A 201 -45.19 -26.30 43.29
#